data_a4e6f964d1df4aa854ba717400e8d195
#
_entry.id   a4e6f964d1df4aa854ba717400e8d195
#
_cell.length_a   1.000
_cell.length_b   1.000
_cell.length_c   1.000
_cell.angle_alpha   90.00
_cell.angle_beta   90.00
_cell.angle_gamma   90.00
#
_symmetry.space_group_name_H-M   'P 1'
#
loop_
_entity.id
_entity.type
_entity.pdbx_description
1 polymer ?
#
loop_
_entity_poly.entity_id
_entity_poly.type
_entity_poly.pdbx_seq_one_letter_code
_entity_poly.pdbx_strand_id
1 'polypeptide(L)'
;MKLALWSMRFSQGKAVMKGALALLATLTLFFASDVVMPRAAAAYPFWAQQNYETPREATGRIVCANCHLAAKPVEIEVPQAVLPDTVFKAVVKIPYDTNVQQVIANGEKGGLNVGAVLMLPDGFKIAPEDRIPEELKEEVGPSYLFQPYSETKDNIVLVGPLPGDQYQEIVFPVLSPDPNQDKSVHFGKYQLHLGGNRGRGQVYPTGEKSNNNIFNASVAGTISQITKTDDGGYTVAIQAEDGNTVTETVPPGPQVIVSEGDTVAAGAALTNNPNVGGFGQKDTEIVLQNPNRIKGLIAFLAAVTLSQIMLVLKKKQVERVQAAEMNF
;
A
#
# COMPACT_ATOMS: atom_id res chain seq x y z
N MET A 1 -0.73 -1.24 -77.83
CA MET A 1 -1.85 -0.92 -76.94
C MET A 1 -2.06 -1.90 -75.76
N LYS A 2 -1.78 -3.19 -75.87
CA LYS A 2 -1.97 -4.21 -74.80
C LYS A 2 -0.93 -4.15 -73.65
N LEU A 3 0.31 -3.71 -73.92
CA LEU A 3 1.36 -3.59 -72.87
C LEU A 3 1.17 -2.40 -71.88
N ALA A 4 0.61 -1.30 -72.38
CA ALA A 4 0.35 -0.12 -71.53
C ALA A 4 -0.78 -0.34 -70.51
N LEU A 5 -1.81 -1.12 -70.87
CA LEU A 5 -2.90 -1.50 -69.98
C LEU A 5 -2.49 -2.48 -68.88
N TRP A 6 -1.48 -3.30 -69.10
CA TRP A 6 -0.98 -4.26 -68.12
C TRP A 6 -0.11 -3.56 -67.07
N SER A 7 0.70 -2.58 -67.47
CA SER A 7 1.50 -1.77 -66.51
C SER A 7 0.65 -0.89 -65.60
N MET A 8 -0.48 -0.33 -66.09
CA MET A 8 -1.43 0.43 -65.29
C MET A 8 -2.15 -0.43 -64.22
N ARG A 9 -2.55 -1.66 -64.56
CA ARG A 9 -3.17 -2.58 -63.58
C ARG A 9 -2.20 -3.01 -62.45
N PHE A 10 -0.90 -3.20 -62.77
CA PHE A 10 0.11 -3.52 -61.74
C PHE A 10 0.45 -2.33 -60.82
N SER A 11 0.37 -1.11 -61.33
CA SER A 11 0.60 0.11 -60.56
C SER A 11 -0.58 0.37 -59.59
N GLN A 12 -1.81 0.16 -60.00
CA GLN A 12 -2.99 0.32 -59.14
C GLN A 12 -3.03 -0.73 -58.02
N GLY A 13 -2.64 -1.99 -58.29
CA GLY A 13 -2.55 -3.03 -57.26
C GLY A 13 -1.54 -2.72 -56.16
N LYS A 14 -0.39 -2.15 -56.54
CA LYS A 14 0.64 -1.71 -55.58
C LYS A 14 0.19 -0.49 -54.72
N ALA A 15 -0.57 0.42 -55.31
CA ALA A 15 -1.13 1.57 -54.60
C ALA A 15 -2.21 1.14 -53.61
N VAL A 16 -3.11 0.24 -53.97
CA VAL A 16 -4.15 -0.33 -53.09
C VAL A 16 -3.52 -1.13 -51.95
N MET A 17 -2.50 -1.93 -52.24
CA MET A 17 -1.79 -2.70 -51.20
C MET A 17 -1.02 -1.81 -50.21
N LYS A 18 -0.42 -0.71 -50.67
CA LYS A 18 0.21 0.29 -49.78
C LYS A 18 -0.83 1.00 -48.91
N GLY A 19 -1.99 1.33 -49.49
CA GLY A 19 -3.11 1.92 -48.75
C GLY A 19 -3.68 0.97 -47.66
N ALA A 20 -3.87 -0.30 -47.99
CA ALA A 20 -4.32 -1.33 -47.08
C ALA A 20 -3.31 -1.57 -45.92
N LEU A 21 -2.01 -1.61 -46.27
CA LEU A 21 -0.94 -1.73 -45.24
C LEU A 21 -0.86 -0.50 -44.32
N ALA A 22 -1.02 0.70 -44.88
CA ALA A 22 -1.05 1.94 -44.08
C ALA A 22 -2.30 1.98 -43.16
N LEU A 23 -3.44 1.55 -43.65
CA LEU A 23 -4.68 1.47 -42.88
C LEU A 23 -4.58 0.41 -41.77
N LEU A 24 -3.96 -0.73 -42.03
CA LEU A 24 -3.70 -1.78 -41.05
C LEU A 24 -2.73 -1.29 -39.95
N ALA A 25 -1.68 -0.57 -40.34
CA ALA A 25 -0.70 -0.01 -39.43
C ALA A 25 -1.31 1.10 -38.54
N THR A 26 -2.18 1.96 -39.10
CA THR A 26 -2.91 2.96 -38.32
C THR A 26 -3.93 2.35 -37.38
N LEU A 27 -4.67 1.31 -37.79
CA LEU A 27 -5.56 0.55 -36.95
C LEU A 27 -4.81 -0.18 -35.80
N THR A 28 -3.69 -0.82 -36.10
CA THR A 28 -2.86 -1.44 -35.04
C THR A 28 -2.27 -0.43 -34.09
N LEU A 29 -1.80 0.72 -34.55
CA LEU A 29 -1.34 1.83 -33.69
C LEU A 29 -2.49 2.42 -32.86
N PHE A 30 -3.68 2.55 -33.42
CA PHE A 30 -4.87 3.05 -32.74
C PHE A 30 -5.33 2.09 -31.64
N PHE A 31 -5.43 0.78 -31.93
CA PHE A 31 -5.80 -0.23 -30.94
C PHE A 31 -4.67 -0.53 -29.93
N ALA A 32 -3.42 -0.27 -30.25
CA ALA A 32 -2.29 -0.34 -29.32
C ALA A 32 -2.10 0.95 -28.53
N SER A 33 -2.81 2.03 -28.87
CA SER A 33 -2.74 3.29 -28.13
C SER A 33 -3.59 3.24 -26.85
N ASP A 34 -3.09 3.82 -25.79
CA ASP A 34 -3.77 3.96 -24.49
C ASP A 34 -5.13 4.70 -24.57
N VAL A 35 -5.47 5.27 -25.76
CA VAL A 35 -6.72 5.99 -26.03
C VAL A 35 -7.92 5.04 -26.12
N VAL A 36 -7.73 3.80 -26.57
CA VAL A 36 -8.82 2.82 -26.76
C VAL A 36 -9.02 1.91 -25.57
N MET A 37 -7.98 1.72 -24.76
CA MET A 37 -8.08 1.05 -23.47
C MET A 37 -7.94 2.11 -22.37
N PRO A 38 -9.05 2.63 -21.83
CA PRO A 38 -8.94 3.45 -20.62
C PRO A 38 -8.27 2.59 -19.58
N ARG A 39 -7.04 2.93 -19.22
CA ARG A 39 -6.38 2.34 -18.06
C ARG A 39 -7.33 2.60 -16.91
N ALA A 40 -7.82 1.55 -16.27
CA ALA A 40 -8.48 1.70 -14.99
C ALA A 40 -7.62 2.66 -14.16
N ALA A 41 -8.21 3.76 -13.68
CA ALA A 41 -7.49 4.72 -12.83
C ALA A 41 -7.20 4.01 -11.50
N ALA A 42 -6.21 3.13 -11.53
CA ALA A 42 -5.69 2.48 -10.36
C ALA A 42 -4.96 3.56 -9.57
N ALA A 43 -5.30 3.72 -8.30
CA ALA A 43 -4.55 4.56 -7.39
C ALA A 43 -3.19 3.87 -7.16
N TYR A 44 -2.25 4.10 -8.07
CA TYR A 44 -0.92 3.55 -7.98
C TYR A 44 -0.14 4.23 -6.86
N PRO A 45 0.62 3.50 -6.05
CA PRO A 45 1.51 4.07 -5.05
C PRO A 45 2.49 5.10 -5.61
N PHE A 46 2.79 5.05 -6.92
CA PHE A 46 3.69 5.96 -7.60
C PHE A 46 3.28 7.45 -7.51
N TRP A 47 1.99 7.76 -7.28
CA TRP A 47 1.57 9.14 -7.03
C TRP A 47 2.20 9.72 -5.76
N ALA A 48 2.41 8.88 -4.74
CA ALA A 48 3.14 9.29 -3.54
C ALA A 48 4.62 9.55 -3.88
N GLN A 49 5.25 8.71 -4.69
CA GLN A 49 6.64 8.87 -5.13
C GLN A 49 6.86 10.16 -5.93
N GLN A 50 5.90 10.55 -6.76
CA GLN A 50 6.00 11.76 -7.57
C GLN A 50 5.78 13.06 -6.78
N ASN A 51 4.90 13.03 -5.78
CA ASN A 51 4.49 14.25 -5.07
C ASN A 51 5.20 14.45 -3.73
N TYR A 52 5.84 13.42 -3.19
CA TYR A 52 6.48 13.47 -1.88
C TYR A 52 7.86 12.81 -1.94
N GLU A 53 8.89 13.53 -1.55
CA GLU A 53 10.24 13.00 -1.46
C GLU A 53 10.35 11.87 -0.42
N THR A 54 9.56 11.96 0.65
CA THR A 54 9.48 10.94 1.70
C THR A 54 8.03 10.62 2.02
N PRO A 55 7.65 9.33 2.13
CA PRO A 55 6.25 8.96 2.37
C PRO A 55 5.79 9.20 3.81
N ARG A 56 6.69 9.50 4.75
CA ARG A 56 6.38 9.79 6.15
C ARG A 56 6.74 11.21 6.53
N GLU A 57 5.76 11.96 7.00
CA GLU A 57 5.93 13.32 7.49
C GLU A 57 6.66 13.35 8.84
N ALA A 58 7.18 14.50 9.23
CA ALA A 58 7.81 14.69 10.54
C ALA A 58 6.86 14.42 11.72
N THR A 59 5.57 14.56 11.50
CA THR A 59 4.51 14.20 12.46
C THR A 59 4.32 12.70 12.66
N GLY A 60 4.95 11.87 11.80
CA GLY A 60 4.76 10.44 11.75
C GLY A 60 3.61 9.99 10.85
N ARG A 61 2.85 10.92 10.27
CA ARG A 61 1.76 10.61 9.35
C ARG A 61 2.30 10.15 8.01
N ILE A 62 1.68 9.11 7.43
CA ILE A 62 2.04 8.60 6.11
C ILE A 62 1.18 9.30 5.07
N VAL A 63 1.81 9.83 4.01
CA VAL A 63 1.19 10.70 2.99
C VAL A 63 0.03 10.05 2.22
N CYS A 64 -0.05 8.73 2.18
CA CYS A 64 -1.19 8.01 1.59
C CYS A 64 -2.53 8.41 2.22
N ALA A 65 -2.53 8.83 3.49
CA ALA A 65 -3.69 9.35 4.21
C ALA A 65 -4.19 10.70 3.65
N ASN A 66 -3.45 11.38 2.75
CA ASN A 66 -3.90 12.61 2.11
C ASN A 66 -4.97 12.34 1.03
N CYS A 67 -4.96 11.13 0.45
CA CYS A 67 -5.94 10.71 -0.55
C CYS A 67 -6.92 9.66 -0.02
N HIS A 68 -6.47 8.76 0.87
CA HIS A 68 -7.30 7.73 1.52
C HIS A 68 -7.73 8.23 2.90
N LEU A 69 -8.83 8.97 2.96
CA LEU A 69 -9.20 9.77 4.14
C LEU A 69 -9.79 8.96 5.29
N ALA A 70 -10.43 7.81 5.00
CA ALA A 70 -11.06 7.00 6.03
C ALA A 70 -10.03 6.15 6.79
N ALA A 71 -10.05 6.20 8.11
CA ALA A 71 -9.19 5.39 8.96
C ALA A 71 -9.66 3.93 8.97
N LYS A 72 -8.73 2.99 8.74
CA LYS A 72 -8.96 1.54 8.76
C LYS A 72 -7.78 0.82 9.43
N PRO A 73 -8.00 -0.32 10.10
CA PRO A 73 -6.92 -1.04 10.77
C PRO A 73 -5.94 -1.67 9.77
N VAL A 74 -4.67 -1.70 10.16
CA VAL A 74 -3.62 -2.53 9.55
C VAL A 74 -2.76 -3.13 10.64
N GLU A 75 -2.14 -4.27 10.37
CA GLU A 75 -1.27 -4.96 11.31
C GLU A 75 0.05 -5.31 10.64
N ILE A 76 1.11 -5.37 11.43
CA ILE A 76 2.42 -5.83 11.01
C ILE A 76 2.97 -6.79 12.07
N GLU A 77 3.40 -7.95 11.62
CA GLU A 77 4.05 -8.96 12.43
C GLU A 77 5.50 -9.11 11.99
N VAL A 78 6.42 -8.93 12.92
CA VAL A 78 7.87 -9.12 12.72
C VAL A 78 8.46 -9.89 13.89
N PRO A 79 9.59 -10.59 13.72
CA PRO A 79 10.33 -11.19 14.83
C PRO A 79 10.76 -10.11 15.83
N GLN A 80 10.74 -10.40 17.12
CA GLN A 80 11.22 -9.46 18.15
C GLN A 80 12.71 -9.14 17.99
N ALA A 81 13.49 -10.11 17.50
CA ALA A 81 14.91 -9.94 17.26
C ALA A 81 15.35 -10.76 16.04
N VAL A 82 16.35 -10.23 15.32
CA VAL A 82 16.99 -10.87 14.16
C VAL A 82 18.51 -10.83 14.32
N LEU A 83 19.17 -11.80 13.72
CA LEU A 83 20.62 -11.81 13.62
C LEU A 83 21.09 -11.00 12.40
N PRO A 84 22.35 -10.53 12.38
CA PRO A 84 22.91 -9.85 11.21
C PRO A 84 22.97 -10.79 10.00
N ASP A 85 22.84 -10.20 8.81
CA ASP A 85 22.93 -10.89 7.52
C ASP A 85 21.95 -12.09 7.39
N THR A 86 20.76 -11.97 7.98
CA THR A 86 19.71 -13.02 7.92
C THR A 86 18.44 -12.50 7.27
N VAL A 87 17.75 -13.40 6.56
CA VAL A 87 16.42 -13.11 5.99
C VAL A 87 15.34 -13.48 7.00
N PHE A 88 14.40 -12.58 7.20
CA PHE A 88 13.21 -12.81 8.02
C PHE A 88 11.95 -12.33 7.32
N LYS A 89 10.80 -12.81 7.73
CA LYS A 89 9.53 -12.34 7.20
C LYS A 89 8.94 -11.20 8.04
N ALA A 90 8.48 -10.15 7.35
CA ALA A 90 7.55 -9.16 7.89
C ALA A 90 6.19 -9.39 7.23
N VAL A 91 5.18 -9.70 8.04
CA VAL A 91 3.83 -10.01 7.55
C VAL A 91 2.95 -8.79 7.76
N VAL A 92 2.42 -8.27 6.67
CA VAL A 92 1.52 -7.10 6.65
C VAL A 92 0.10 -7.60 6.44
N LYS A 93 -0.83 -7.21 7.33
CA LYS A 93 -2.25 -7.58 7.22
C LYS A 93 -3.09 -6.32 6.98
N ILE A 94 -3.95 -6.41 5.96
CA ILE A 94 -4.86 -5.35 5.54
C ILE A 94 -6.29 -5.90 5.55
N PRO A 95 -6.88 -6.10 6.75
CA PRO A 95 -8.17 -6.76 6.89
C PRO A 95 -9.32 -5.90 6.35
N TYR A 96 -10.22 -6.51 5.59
CA TYR A 96 -11.50 -5.95 5.18
C TYR A 96 -12.50 -7.06 4.82
N ASP A 97 -13.79 -6.72 4.75
CA ASP A 97 -14.82 -7.64 4.27
C ASP A 97 -14.77 -7.75 2.74
N THR A 98 -14.40 -8.91 2.22
CA THR A 98 -14.27 -9.19 0.78
C THR A 98 -15.58 -9.16 0.01
N ASN A 99 -16.74 -9.20 0.71
CA ASN A 99 -18.05 -9.08 0.08
C ASN A 99 -18.42 -7.64 -0.27
N VAL A 100 -17.72 -6.64 0.30
CA VAL A 100 -17.99 -5.24 -0.03
C VAL A 100 -17.40 -4.86 -1.38
N GLN A 101 -18.13 -4.05 -2.10
CA GLN A 101 -17.71 -3.49 -3.39
C GLN A 101 -17.61 -1.97 -3.30
N GLN A 102 -16.56 -1.42 -3.89
CA GLN A 102 -16.35 0.02 -4.01
C GLN A 102 -16.93 0.58 -5.30
N VAL A 103 -17.15 1.89 -5.35
CA VAL A 103 -17.40 2.60 -6.59
C VAL A 103 -16.09 2.72 -7.38
N ILE A 104 -16.08 2.27 -8.63
CA ILE A 104 -14.97 2.47 -9.56
C ILE A 104 -15.16 3.75 -10.39
N ALA A 105 -14.19 4.11 -11.24
CA ALA A 105 -14.15 5.42 -11.88
C ALA A 105 -15.37 5.73 -12.76
N ASN A 106 -15.95 4.72 -13.40
CA ASN A 106 -17.16 4.84 -14.23
C ASN A 106 -18.49 4.80 -13.44
N GLY A 107 -18.43 4.75 -12.10
CA GLY A 107 -19.60 4.67 -11.24
C GLY A 107 -20.13 3.26 -10.95
N GLU A 108 -19.61 2.24 -11.59
CA GLU A 108 -19.97 0.85 -11.32
C GLU A 108 -19.40 0.36 -9.99
N LYS A 109 -19.80 -0.84 -9.57
CA LYS A 109 -19.26 -1.52 -8.39
C LYS A 109 -18.17 -2.51 -8.77
N GLY A 110 -17.12 -2.55 -7.99
CA GLY A 110 -16.00 -3.49 -8.18
C GLY A 110 -15.31 -3.87 -6.88
N GLY A 111 -14.48 -4.91 -6.95
CA GLY A 111 -13.65 -5.35 -5.82
C GLY A 111 -12.66 -4.28 -5.35
N LEU A 112 -12.17 -4.43 -4.15
CA LEU A 112 -11.13 -3.54 -3.61
C LEU A 112 -9.75 -4.08 -3.94
N ASN A 113 -8.87 -3.17 -4.35
CA ASN A 113 -7.44 -3.44 -4.36
C ASN A 113 -6.83 -3.03 -3.02
N VAL A 114 -5.73 -3.68 -2.65
CA VAL A 114 -4.91 -3.35 -1.49
C VAL A 114 -3.55 -2.84 -1.92
N GLY A 115 -2.91 -2.07 -1.06
CA GLY A 115 -1.54 -1.62 -1.24
C GLY A 115 -0.89 -1.32 0.09
N ALA A 116 0.42 -1.45 0.14
CA ALA A 116 1.20 -1.20 1.34
C ALA A 116 2.46 -0.39 1.05
N VAL A 117 2.89 0.37 2.04
CA VAL A 117 4.23 0.94 2.12
C VAL A 117 4.86 0.44 3.42
N LEU A 118 5.96 -0.30 3.30
CA LEU A 118 6.76 -0.74 4.43
C LEU A 118 8.06 0.07 4.45
N MET A 119 8.27 0.81 5.52
CA MET A 119 9.47 1.58 5.75
C MET A 119 10.36 0.83 6.73
N LEU A 120 11.40 0.24 6.18
CA LEU A 120 12.44 -0.45 6.93
C LEU A 120 13.47 0.57 7.46
N PRO A 121 14.15 0.26 8.56
CA PRO A 121 15.29 1.07 9.01
C PRO A 121 16.42 1.06 7.99
N ASP A 122 17.29 2.05 8.08
CA ASP A 122 18.47 2.13 7.22
C ASP A 122 19.32 0.84 7.30
N GLY A 123 19.79 0.38 6.15
CA GLY A 123 20.54 -0.86 5.99
C GLY A 123 19.69 -2.13 5.86
N PHE A 124 18.42 -2.12 6.27
CA PHE A 124 17.48 -3.21 5.99
C PHE A 124 16.91 -3.03 4.58
N LYS A 125 16.68 -4.14 3.88
CA LYS A 125 16.14 -4.12 2.51
C LYS A 125 15.37 -5.39 2.20
N ILE A 126 14.67 -5.41 1.08
CA ILE A 126 14.09 -6.66 0.56
C ILE A 126 15.23 -7.62 0.20
N ALA A 127 15.08 -8.85 0.63
CA ALA A 127 16.06 -9.89 0.34
C ALA A 127 16.12 -10.17 -1.17
N PRO A 128 17.33 -10.24 -1.75
CA PRO A 128 17.48 -10.76 -3.10
C PRO A 128 16.94 -12.19 -3.20
N GLU A 129 16.44 -12.57 -4.37
CA GLU A 129 15.75 -13.85 -4.58
C GLU A 129 16.61 -15.08 -4.23
N ASP A 130 17.91 -15.01 -4.51
CA ASP A 130 18.90 -16.05 -4.16
C ASP A 130 19.15 -16.19 -2.65
N ARG A 131 18.77 -15.19 -1.87
CA ARG A 131 18.91 -15.19 -0.40
C ARG A 131 17.64 -15.64 0.33
N ILE A 132 16.48 -15.69 -0.37
CA ILE A 132 15.21 -16.08 0.25
C ILE A 132 15.21 -17.60 0.51
N PRO A 133 15.01 -18.06 1.76
CA PRO A 133 14.87 -19.48 2.08
C PRO A 133 13.72 -20.13 1.28
N GLU A 134 13.90 -21.40 0.89
CA GLU A 134 12.88 -22.11 0.09
C GLU A 134 11.51 -22.17 0.78
N GLU A 135 11.49 -22.33 2.11
CA GLU A 135 10.26 -22.34 2.89
C GLU A 135 9.50 -21.02 2.82
N LEU A 136 10.21 -19.92 2.59
CA LEU A 136 9.62 -18.59 2.52
C LEU A 136 9.21 -18.21 1.10
N LYS A 137 9.81 -18.82 0.08
CA LYS A 137 9.51 -18.51 -1.33
C LYS A 137 8.05 -18.77 -1.72
N GLU A 138 7.43 -19.78 -1.13
CA GLU A 138 6.02 -20.10 -1.38
C GLU A 138 5.07 -19.06 -0.78
N GLU A 139 5.47 -18.42 0.33
CA GLU A 139 4.66 -17.40 1.01
C GLU A 139 4.88 -15.99 0.40
N VAL A 140 6.06 -15.76 -0.18
CA VAL A 140 6.45 -14.49 -0.78
C VAL A 140 5.93 -14.44 -2.22
N GLY A 141 5.20 -13.40 -2.55
CA GLY A 141 4.81 -13.16 -3.94
C GLY A 141 6.03 -12.90 -4.85
N PRO A 142 5.83 -12.81 -6.16
CA PRO A 142 6.91 -12.52 -7.10
C PRO A 142 7.70 -11.27 -6.73
N SER A 143 9.01 -11.29 -6.90
CA SER A 143 9.93 -10.20 -6.51
C SER A 143 9.58 -8.83 -7.13
N TYR A 144 8.98 -8.82 -8.33
CA TYR A 144 8.55 -7.57 -8.99
C TYR A 144 7.40 -6.83 -8.27
N LEU A 145 6.74 -7.46 -7.31
CA LEU A 145 5.72 -6.80 -6.49
C LEU A 145 6.33 -5.78 -5.51
N PHE A 146 7.59 -5.97 -5.11
CA PHE A 146 8.28 -5.13 -4.14
C PHE A 146 9.06 -4.03 -4.86
N GLN A 147 8.53 -2.82 -4.86
CA GLN A 147 9.14 -1.68 -5.54
C GLN A 147 9.77 -0.71 -4.53
N PRO A 148 11.03 -0.30 -4.72
CA PRO A 148 11.62 0.72 -3.89
C PRO A 148 10.92 2.06 -4.09
N TYR A 149 10.82 2.86 -3.04
CA TYR A 149 10.20 4.19 -3.11
C TYR A 149 10.95 5.13 -4.05
N SER A 150 12.27 5.07 -4.04
CA SER A 150 13.15 5.76 -4.97
C SER A 150 14.49 5.02 -5.08
N GLU A 151 15.34 5.41 -6.02
CA GLU A 151 16.68 4.85 -6.19
C GLU A 151 17.57 5.02 -4.95
N THR A 152 17.31 6.06 -4.14
CA THR A 152 18.07 6.36 -2.91
C THR A 152 17.40 5.87 -1.64
N LYS A 153 16.19 5.30 -1.73
CA LYS A 153 15.39 4.83 -0.58
C LYS A 153 14.86 3.42 -0.86
N ASP A 154 15.79 2.49 -1.02
CA ASP A 154 15.52 1.07 -1.26
C ASP A 154 15.01 0.34 0.00
N ASN A 155 15.22 0.94 1.18
CA ASN A 155 14.67 0.51 2.45
C ASN A 155 13.16 0.86 2.63
N ILE A 156 12.60 1.70 1.76
CA ILE A 156 11.17 2.00 1.74
C ILE A 156 10.54 1.27 0.57
N VAL A 157 9.65 0.33 0.85
CA VAL A 157 9.12 -0.62 -0.13
C VAL A 157 7.63 -0.41 -0.34
N LEU A 158 7.23 -0.26 -1.59
CA LEU A 158 5.85 -0.15 -2.03
C LEU A 158 5.38 -1.47 -2.63
N VAL A 159 4.14 -1.83 -2.33
CA VAL A 159 3.45 -2.98 -2.94
C VAL A 159 2.04 -2.55 -3.34
N GLY A 160 1.62 -2.96 -4.52
CA GLY A 160 0.26 -2.74 -5.01
C GLY A 160 0.17 -1.78 -6.21
N PRO A 161 -1.06 -1.63 -6.76
CA PRO A 161 -2.32 -2.24 -6.29
C PRO A 161 -2.38 -3.75 -6.56
N LEU A 162 -2.81 -4.52 -5.56
CA LEU A 162 -3.04 -5.96 -5.67
C LEU A 162 -4.52 -6.28 -5.45
N PRO A 163 -5.09 -7.34 -6.07
CA PRO A 163 -6.45 -7.80 -5.78
C PRO A 163 -6.60 -8.12 -4.29
N GLY A 164 -7.47 -7.40 -3.60
CA GLY A 164 -7.54 -7.49 -2.15
C GLY A 164 -8.14 -8.80 -1.63
N ASP A 165 -8.96 -9.48 -2.43
CA ASP A 165 -9.49 -10.82 -2.11
C ASP A 165 -8.39 -11.88 -1.97
N GLN A 166 -7.25 -11.68 -2.63
CA GLN A 166 -6.10 -12.59 -2.62
C GLN A 166 -4.96 -12.12 -1.71
N TYR A 167 -4.85 -10.81 -1.46
CA TYR A 167 -3.70 -10.18 -0.81
C TYR A 167 -4.06 -9.38 0.45
N GLN A 168 -5.00 -9.88 1.27
CA GLN A 168 -5.20 -9.29 2.61
C GLN A 168 -3.98 -9.45 3.52
N GLU A 169 -3.14 -10.43 3.21
CA GLU A 169 -1.86 -10.67 3.85
C GLU A 169 -0.74 -10.62 2.80
N ILE A 170 0.32 -9.86 3.09
CA ILE A 170 1.48 -9.67 2.22
C ILE A 170 2.74 -9.97 3.03
N VAL A 171 3.53 -10.92 2.56
CA VAL A 171 4.77 -11.34 3.21
C VAL A 171 5.96 -10.66 2.54
N PHE A 172 6.68 -9.83 3.31
CA PHE A 172 7.90 -9.16 2.87
C PHE A 172 9.12 -9.97 3.33
N PRO A 173 9.97 -10.44 2.41
CA PRO A 173 11.24 -11.09 2.75
C PRO A 173 12.27 -9.99 3.03
N VAL A 174 12.60 -9.76 4.29
CA VAL A 174 13.50 -8.68 4.70
C VAL A 174 14.88 -9.23 5.05
N LEU A 175 15.92 -8.66 4.47
CA LEU A 175 17.31 -8.92 4.79
C LEU A 175 17.81 -7.89 5.82
N SER A 176 18.30 -8.38 6.96
CA SER A 176 18.93 -7.56 7.99
C SER A 176 20.39 -7.22 7.62
N PRO A 177 20.88 -6.01 7.96
CA PRO A 177 22.27 -5.62 7.72
C PRO A 177 23.25 -6.32 8.69
N ASP A 178 24.54 -6.33 8.34
CA ASP A 178 25.62 -6.75 9.23
C ASP A 178 26.47 -5.54 9.69
N PRO A 179 26.36 -5.10 10.96
CA PRO A 179 27.17 -4.02 11.51
C PRO A 179 28.68 -4.28 11.51
N ASN A 180 29.12 -5.51 11.27
CA ASN A 180 30.54 -5.81 11.12
C ASN A 180 31.04 -5.39 9.73
N GLN A 181 30.19 -5.46 8.72
CA GLN A 181 30.49 -5.09 7.33
C GLN A 181 30.12 -3.63 7.05
N ASP A 182 28.92 -3.21 7.46
CA ASP A 182 28.44 -1.84 7.30
C ASP A 182 28.52 -1.08 8.64
N LYS A 183 29.42 -0.10 8.70
CA LYS A 183 29.67 0.72 9.91
C LYS A 183 28.65 1.85 10.11
N SER A 184 27.77 2.10 9.14
CA SER A 184 26.66 3.03 9.28
C SER A 184 25.54 2.46 10.17
N VAL A 185 25.48 1.14 10.30
CA VAL A 185 24.48 0.42 11.09
C VAL A 185 25.10 -0.09 12.40
N HIS A 186 24.31 -0.20 13.45
CA HIS A 186 24.75 -0.70 14.74
C HIS A 186 23.80 -1.76 15.29
N PHE A 187 24.28 -2.59 16.22
CA PHE A 187 23.41 -3.50 16.96
C PHE A 187 22.49 -2.72 17.89
N GLY A 188 21.19 -2.96 17.83
CA GLY A 188 20.23 -2.22 18.64
C GLY A 188 18.80 -2.41 18.21
N LYS A 189 17.95 -1.54 18.72
CA LYS A 189 16.52 -1.51 18.46
C LYS A 189 16.24 -0.54 17.30
N TYR A 190 15.43 -0.97 16.36
CA TYR A 190 15.04 -0.23 15.17
C TYR A 190 13.53 -0.18 15.04
N GLN A 191 13.00 0.92 14.51
CA GLN A 191 11.58 1.09 14.23
C GLN A 191 11.27 0.81 12.76
N LEU A 192 10.14 0.12 12.54
CA LEU A 192 9.53 -0.08 11.23
C LEU A 192 8.20 0.65 11.20
N HIS A 193 7.86 1.22 10.05
CA HIS A 193 6.58 1.91 9.87
C HIS A 193 5.83 1.28 8.70
N LEU A 194 4.57 0.98 8.94
CA LEU A 194 3.66 0.43 7.95
C LEU A 194 2.57 1.43 7.63
N GLY A 195 2.29 1.62 6.34
CA GLY A 195 1.05 2.15 5.83
C GLY A 195 0.38 1.13 4.92
N GLY A 196 -0.93 0.94 5.09
CA GLY A 196 -1.70 0.02 4.24
C GLY A 196 -3.06 0.59 3.89
N ASN A 197 -3.44 0.46 2.63
CA ASN A 197 -4.74 0.91 2.15
C ASN A 197 -5.53 -0.24 1.52
N ARG A 198 -6.85 -0.08 1.52
CA ARG A 198 -7.78 -0.87 0.73
C ARG A 198 -8.75 0.06 0.04
N GLY A 199 -9.05 -0.25 -1.22
CA GLY A 199 -9.94 0.54 -2.05
C GLY A 199 -9.34 1.85 -2.56
N ARG A 200 -10.16 2.61 -3.27
CA ARG A 200 -9.78 3.86 -3.94
C ARG A 200 -9.72 5.02 -2.95
N GLY A 201 -8.87 6.01 -3.27
CA GLY A 201 -8.82 7.27 -2.55
C GLY A 201 -10.08 8.13 -2.77
N GLN A 202 -10.33 9.04 -1.84
CA GLN A 202 -11.42 10.02 -1.90
C GLN A 202 -10.99 11.32 -2.57
N VAL A 203 -9.69 11.55 -2.68
CA VAL A 203 -9.10 12.73 -3.30
C VAL A 203 -8.09 12.28 -4.35
N TYR A 204 -8.10 12.94 -5.51
CA TYR A 204 -7.08 12.76 -6.54
C TYR A 204 -5.80 13.53 -6.20
N PRO A 205 -4.65 13.20 -6.82
CA PRO A 205 -3.41 13.95 -6.63
C PRO A 205 -3.51 15.44 -6.98
N THR A 206 -4.47 15.82 -7.82
CA THR A 206 -4.80 17.21 -8.18
C THR A 206 -5.48 17.98 -7.04
N GLY A 207 -5.93 17.29 -5.97
CA GLY A 207 -6.72 17.84 -4.89
C GLY A 207 -8.24 17.77 -5.10
N GLU A 208 -8.69 17.34 -6.27
CA GLU A 208 -10.11 17.19 -6.58
C GLU A 208 -10.73 15.97 -5.89
N LYS A 209 -12.00 16.05 -5.55
CA LYS A 209 -12.76 14.90 -5.02
C LYS A 209 -12.93 13.83 -6.10
N SER A 210 -12.66 12.59 -5.75
CA SER A 210 -13.04 11.44 -6.59
C SER A 210 -14.52 11.12 -6.42
N ASN A 211 -15.09 10.32 -7.33
CA ASN A 211 -16.45 9.80 -7.17
C ASN A 211 -16.60 8.79 -6.01
N ASN A 212 -15.52 8.44 -5.32
CA ASN A 212 -15.52 7.64 -4.10
C ASN A 212 -15.57 8.53 -2.84
N ASN A 213 -16.36 9.60 -2.89
CA ASN A 213 -16.48 10.61 -1.84
C ASN A 213 -17.93 11.07 -1.70
N ILE A 214 -18.21 11.76 -0.60
CA ILE A 214 -19.47 12.45 -0.36
C ILE A 214 -19.47 13.82 -1.06
N PHE A 215 -20.57 14.20 -1.66
CA PHE A 215 -20.78 15.51 -2.25
C PHE A 215 -21.74 16.33 -1.38
N ASN A 216 -21.39 17.58 -1.15
CA ASN A 216 -22.04 18.46 -0.19
C ASN A 216 -22.53 19.73 -0.90
N ALA A 217 -23.57 20.35 -0.37
CA ALA A 217 -24.04 21.66 -0.79
C ALA A 217 -22.96 22.72 -0.50
N SER A 218 -22.59 23.54 -1.49
CA SER A 218 -21.65 24.66 -1.28
C SER A 218 -22.34 25.86 -0.64
N VAL A 219 -23.65 25.99 -0.78
CA VAL A 219 -24.47 27.07 -0.23
C VAL A 219 -25.69 26.53 0.51
N ALA A 220 -26.22 27.31 1.42
CA ALA A 220 -27.54 27.07 2.00
C ALA A 220 -28.64 27.49 1.02
N GLY A 221 -29.75 26.75 0.97
CA GLY A 221 -30.84 27.05 0.08
C GLY A 221 -31.83 25.90 -0.07
N THR A 222 -32.72 26.03 -1.05
CA THR A 222 -33.71 25.00 -1.40
C THR A 222 -33.31 24.30 -2.69
N ILE A 223 -33.38 22.97 -2.71
CA ILE A 223 -33.14 22.18 -3.93
C ILE A 223 -34.23 22.48 -4.95
N SER A 224 -33.86 23.16 -6.02
CA SER A 224 -34.83 23.58 -7.05
C SER A 224 -35.01 22.51 -8.14
N GLN A 225 -33.94 21.77 -8.45
CA GLN A 225 -33.97 20.75 -9.49
C GLN A 225 -32.87 19.72 -9.31
N ILE A 226 -33.19 18.46 -9.62
CA ILE A 226 -32.22 17.34 -9.68
C ILE A 226 -32.33 16.70 -11.07
N THR A 227 -31.26 16.80 -11.87
CA THR A 227 -31.22 16.25 -13.22
C THR A 227 -30.15 15.17 -13.32
N LYS A 228 -30.52 14.00 -13.84
CA LYS A 228 -29.57 12.95 -14.15
C LYS A 228 -28.80 13.30 -15.42
N THR A 229 -27.48 13.18 -15.40
CA THR A 229 -26.60 13.42 -16.55
C THR A 229 -26.43 12.15 -17.41
N ASP A 230 -26.04 12.32 -18.68
CA ASP A 230 -25.90 11.22 -19.65
C ASP A 230 -24.82 10.20 -19.23
N ASP A 231 -23.82 10.63 -18.48
CA ASP A 231 -22.75 9.80 -17.92
C ASP A 231 -23.16 9.01 -16.66
N GLY A 232 -24.40 9.20 -16.19
CA GLY A 232 -24.96 8.52 -15.01
C GLY A 232 -24.76 9.26 -13.69
N GLY A 233 -24.19 10.47 -13.72
CA GLY A 233 -24.11 11.37 -12.57
C GLY A 233 -25.39 12.19 -12.37
N TYR A 234 -25.30 13.26 -11.57
CA TYR A 234 -26.40 14.17 -11.28
C TYR A 234 -25.92 15.62 -11.26
N THR A 235 -26.81 16.51 -11.65
CA THR A 235 -26.72 17.97 -11.44
C THR A 235 -27.78 18.36 -10.44
N VAL A 236 -27.39 18.99 -9.33
CA VAL A 236 -28.28 19.43 -8.25
C VAL A 236 -28.25 20.95 -8.23
N ALA A 237 -29.36 21.59 -8.56
CA ALA A 237 -29.51 23.03 -8.51
C ALA A 237 -30.08 23.47 -7.16
N ILE A 238 -29.36 24.37 -6.48
CA ILE A 238 -29.73 24.93 -5.17
C ILE A 238 -30.06 26.41 -5.34
N GLN A 239 -31.26 26.79 -5.01
CA GLN A 239 -31.68 28.19 -4.96
C GLN A 239 -31.30 28.75 -3.59
N ALA A 240 -30.28 29.59 -3.55
CA ALA A 240 -29.81 30.24 -2.34
C ALA A 240 -30.77 31.35 -1.88
N GLU A 241 -30.69 31.79 -0.62
CA GLU A 241 -31.54 32.82 -0.03
C GLU A 241 -31.44 34.18 -0.74
N ASP A 242 -30.30 34.47 -1.36
CA ASP A 242 -30.04 35.67 -2.14
C ASP A 242 -30.67 35.64 -3.55
N GLY A 243 -31.39 34.56 -3.89
CA GLY A 243 -32.06 34.34 -5.18
C GLY A 243 -31.16 33.80 -6.28
N ASN A 244 -29.85 33.59 -6.01
CA ASN A 244 -28.94 32.96 -6.97
C ASN A 244 -29.15 31.45 -7.00
N THR A 245 -28.95 30.85 -8.17
CA THR A 245 -28.96 29.38 -8.31
C THR A 245 -27.56 28.90 -8.45
N VAL A 246 -27.13 28.02 -7.53
CA VAL A 246 -25.84 27.33 -7.55
C VAL A 246 -26.04 25.88 -7.98
N THR A 247 -25.22 25.41 -8.91
CA THR A 247 -25.32 24.06 -9.45
C THR A 247 -24.18 23.21 -8.96
N GLU A 248 -24.50 22.12 -8.27
CA GLU A 248 -23.55 21.12 -7.82
C GLU A 248 -23.53 19.94 -8.79
N THR A 249 -22.33 19.50 -9.19
CA THR A 249 -22.17 18.32 -10.05
C THR A 249 -21.76 17.12 -9.22
N VAL A 250 -22.52 16.06 -9.31
CA VAL A 250 -22.26 14.76 -8.67
C VAL A 250 -21.85 13.77 -9.77
N PRO A 251 -20.63 13.26 -9.75
CA PRO A 251 -20.18 12.25 -10.73
C PRO A 251 -20.90 10.91 -10.54
N PRO A 252 -20.83 9.99 -11.52
CA PRO A 252 -21.39 8.65 -11.41
C PRO A 252 -20.89 7.89 -10.19
N GLY A 253 -21.78 7.21 -9.45
CA GLY A 253 -21.47 6.34 -8.33
C GLY A 253 -22.13 6.69 -7.01
N PRO A 254 -21.90 7.91 -6.45
CA PRO A 254 -22.66 8.37 -5.27
C PRO A 254 -24.15 8.50 -5.57
N GLN A 255 -24.98 8.09 -4.62
CA GLN A 255 -26.43 8.21 -4.72
C GLN A 255 -26.89 9.51 -4.08
N VAL A 256 -27.68 10.29 -4.79
CA VAL A 256 -28.33 11.50 -4.24
C VAL A 256 -29.33 11.09 -3.17
N ILE A 257 -29.26 11.75 -2.00
CA ILE A 257 -30.11 11.47 -0.82
C ILE A 257 -31.10 12.61 -0.51
N VAL A 258 -31.06 13.68 -1.29
CA VAL A 258 -31.99 14.83 -1.18
C VAL A 258 -33.02 14.79 -2.29
N SER A 259 -34.12 15.50 -2.09
CA SER A 259 -35.22 15.62 -3.05
C SER A 259 -35.44 17.08 -3.43
N GLU A 260 -36.07 17.32 -4.58
CA GLU A 260 -36.52 18.66 -4.97
C GLU A 260 -37.47 19.21 -3.90
N GLY A 261 -37.30 20.46 -3.52
CA GLY A 261 -38.02 21.12 -2.44
C GLY A 261 -37.38 21.01 -1.06
N ASP A 262 -36.37 20.16 -0.87
CA ASP A 262 -35.64 20.04 0.41
C ASP A 262 -34.82 21.31 0.68
N THR A 263 -34.78 21.75 1.94
CA THR A 263 -33.92 22.84 2.38
C THR A 263 -32.62 22.25 2.94
N VAL A 264 -31.50 22.72 2.44
CA VAL A 264 -30.16 22.27 2.84
C VAL A 264 -29.35 23.43 3.40
N ALA A 265 -28.53 23.14 4.42
CA ALA A 265 -27.51 24.08 4.91
C ALA A 265 -26.24 23.97 4.06
N ALA A 266 -25.43 25.02 4.02
CA ALA A 266 -24.09 24.93 3.45
C ALA A 266 -23.28 23.83 4.16
N GLY A 267 -22.63 22.96 3.37
CA GLY A 267 -21.92 21.78 3.86
C GLY A 267 -22.80 20.55 4.09
N ALA A 268 -24.12 20.63 3.97
CA ALA A 268 -25.01 19.48 4.10
C ALA A 268 -24.74 18.44 2.99
N ALA A 269 -24.85 17.16 3.33
CA ALA A 269 -24.62 16.08 2.38
C ALA A 269 -25.75 16.04 1.33
N LEU A 270 -25.39 16.08 0.06
CA LEU A 270 -26.29 15.84 -1.07
C LEU A 270 -26.32 14.38 -1.49
N THR A 271 -25.24 13.63 -1.15
CA THR A 271 -25.14 12.23 -1.50
C THR A 271 -24.80 11.36 -0.29
N ASN A 272 -25.05 10.06 -0.42
CA ASN A 272 -24.45 9.07 0.48
C ASN A 272 -22.92 9.07 0.37
N ASN A 273 -22.25 8.42 1.33
CA ASN A 273 -20.82 8.15 1.25
C ASN A 273 -20.60 6.77 0.64
N PRO A 274 -20.11 6.66 -0.62
CA PRO A 274 -19.89 5.38 -1.27
C PRO A 274 -18.63 4.67 -0.82
N ASN A 275 -17.76 5.35 -0.04
CA ASN A 275 -16.47 4.82 0.36
C ASN A 275 -16.61 3.65 1.35
N VAL A 276 -16.03 2.52 0.99
CA VAL A 276 -15.93 1.31 1.85
C VAL A 276 -14.48 1.01 2.24
N GLY A 277 -13.53 1.66 1.58
CA GLY A 277 -12.10 1.51 1.79
C GLY A 277 -11.52 2.40 2.87
N GLY A 278 -10.22 2.56 2.86
CA GLY A 278 -9.50 3.47 3.74
C GLY A 278 -8.04 3.08 3.96
N PHE A 279 -7.37 3.87 4.78
CA PHE A 279 -5.95 3.77 5.08
C PHE A 279 -5.72 3.55 6.58
N GLY A 280 -4.71 2.74 6.89
CA GLY A 280 -4.19 2.57 8.24
C GLY A 280 -2.68 2.68 8.26
N GLN A 281 -2.14 3.01 9.43
CA GLN A 281 -0.70 2.96 9.67
C GLN A 281 -0.42 2.32 11.02
N LYS A 282 0.73 1.64 11.12
CA LYS A 282 1.17 0.95 12.31
C LYS A 282 2.68 1.02 12.44
N ASP A 283 3.16 1.30 13.63
CA ASP A 283 4.57 1.26 13.97
C ASP A 283 4.88 -0.03 14.75
N THR A 284 6.04 -0.60 14.51
CA THR A 284 6.58 -1.74 15.24
C THR A 284 8.09 -1.60 15.39
N GLU A 285 8.72 -2.48 16.15
CA GLU A 285 10.14 -2.43 16.39
C GLU A 285 10.78 -3.82 16.34
N ILE A 286 12.04 -3.85 15.95
CA ILE A 286 12.85 -5.06 15.85
C ILE A 286 14.22 -4.83 16.49
N VAL A 287 14.80 -5.85 17.06
CA VAL A 287 16.16 -5.79 17.62
C VAL A 287 17.13 -6.49 16.69
N LEU A 288 18.10 -5.75 16.15
CA LEU A 288 19.26 -6.35 15.48
C LEU A 288 20.24 -6.84 16.56
N GLN A 289 20.24 -8.14 16.79
CA GLN A 289 20.88 -8.79 17.92
C GLN A 289 22.37 -9.07 17.68
N ASN A 290 23.21 -8.77 18.67
CA ASN A 290 24.63 -9.09 18.62
C ASN A 290 24.87 -10.54 19.06
N PRO A 291 25.35 -11.44 18.18
CA PRO A 291 25.61 -12.84 18.52
C PRO A 291 26.64 -13.01 19.66
N ASN A 292 27.65 -12.14 19.70
CA ASN A 292 28.71 -12.22 20.73
C ASN A 292 28.15 -11.81 22.10
N ARG A 293 27.24 -10.86 22.17
CA ARG A 293 26.53 -10.48 23.41
C ARG A 293 25.69 -11.65 23.93
N ILE A 294 25.02 -12.40 23.07
CA ILE A 294 24.24 -13.59 23.46
C ILE A 294 25.18 -14.66 24.02
N LYS A 295 26.28 -14.97 23.31
CA LYS A 295 27.29 -15.95 23.76
C LYS A 295 27.90 -15.55 25.10
N GLY A 296 28.25 -14.27 25.27
CA GLY A 296 28.76 -13.73 26.52
C GLY A 296 27.79 -13.87 27.68
N LEU A 297 26.49 -13.60 27.44
CA LEU A 297 25.45 -13.77 28.45
C LEU A 297 25.27 -15.23 28.87
N ILE A 298 25.27 -16.15 27.91
CA ILE A 298 25.19 -17.61 28.20
C ILE A 298 26.38 -18.05 29.03
N ALA A 299 27.63 -17.65 28.68
CA ALA A 299 28.82 -17.95 29.42
C ALA A 299 28.78 -17.40 30.86
N PHE A 300 28.28 -16.14 31.02
CA PHE A 300 28.09 -15.54 32.33
C PHE A 300 27.08 -16.31 33.18
N LEU A 301 25.91 -16.65 32.64
CA LEU A 301 24.90 -17.45 33.35
C LEU A 301 25.44 -18.82 33.75
N ALA A 302 26.19 -19.51 32.88
CA ALA A 302 26.83 -20.77 33.18
C ALA A 302 27.84 -20.63 34.35
N ALA A 303 28.68 -19.60 34.33
CA ALA A 303 29.65 -19.33 35.39
C ALA A 303 28.95 -19.03 36.74
N VAL A 304 27.88 -18.22 36.73
CA VAL A 304 27.09 -17.95 37.94
C VAL A 304 26.45 -19.23 38.48
N THR A 305 25.87 -20.06 37.63
CA THR A 305 25.23 -21.33 38.03
C THR A 305 26.26 -22.28 38.65
N LEU A 306 27.41 -22.44 38.00
CA LEU A 306 28.51 -23.26 38.56
C LEU A 306 28.95 -22.74 39.91
N SER A 307 29.15 -21.43 40.07
CA SER A 307 29.53 -20.82 41.34
C SER A 307 28.49 -21.10 42.43
N GLN A 308 27.20 -21.02 42.14
CA GLN A 308 26.12 -21.34 43.09
C GLN A 308 26.17 -22.83 43.49
N ILE A 309 26.34 -23.72 42.53
CA ILE A 309 26.49 -25.17 42.81
C ILE A 309 27.69 -25.42 43.74
N MET A 310 28.85 -24.83 43.46
CA MET A 310 30.02 -24.96 44.29
C MET A 310 29.83 -24.44 45.70
N LEU A 311 29.17 -23.32 45.87
CA LEU A 311 28.82 -22.76 47.19
C LEU A 311 27.92 -23.69 48.01
N VAL A 312 26.90 -24.29 47.36
CA VAL A 312 26.01 -25.26 48.00
C VAL A 312 26.78 -26.52 48.40
N LEU A 313 27.62 -27.04 47.53
CA LEU A 313 28.47 -28.22 47.82
C LEU A 313 29.43 -27.95 49.00
N LYS A 314 30.09 -26.78 48.97
CA LYS A 314 30.96 -26.36 50.07
C LYS A 314 30.19 -26.21 51.40
N LYS A 315 29.02 -25.63 51.39
CA LYS A 315 28.17 -25.53 52.59
C LYS A 315 27.85 -26.93 53.13
N LYS A 316 27.40 -27.88 52.29
CA LYS A 316 27.12 -29.25 52.70
C LYS A 316 28.36 -29.97 53.22
N GLN A 317 29.53 -29.71 52.67
CA GLN A 317 30.77 -30.27 53.15
C GLN A 317 31.10 -29.76 54.57
N VAL A 318 30.98 -28.46 54.81
CA VAL A 318 31.22 -27.84 56.12
C VAL A 318 30.22 -28.39 57.16
N GLU A 319 28.92 -28.47 56.83
CA GLU A 319 27.90 -29.05 57.68
C GLU A 319 28.20 -30.50 58.06
N ARG A 320 28.70 -31.32 57.16
CA ARG A 320 29.13 -32.72 57.44
C ARG A 320 30.33 -32.78 58.39
N VAL A 321 31.31 -31.92 58.18
CA VAL A 321 32.50 -31.86 59.08
C VAL A 321 32.09 -31.44 60.47
N GLN A 322 31.30 -30.38 60.60
CA GLN A 322 30.80 -29.92 61.89
C GLN A 322 29.93 -30.98 62.63
N ALA A 323 29.10 -31.71 61.90
CA ALA A 323 28.32 -32.82 62.47
C ALA A 323 29.21 -33.98 62.95
N ALA A 324 30.29 -34.26 62.23
CA ALA A 324 31.27 -35.26 62.65
C ALA A 324 32.04 -34.84 63.91
N GLU A 325 32.43 -33.57 63.99
CA GLU A 325 33.16 -33.01 65.18
C GLU A 325 32.28 -32.93 66.42
N MET A 326 30.96 -32.77 66.28
CA MET A 326 30.01 -32.75 67.42
C MET A 326 29.69 -34.16 67.96
N ASN A 327 30.02 -35.21 67.23
CA ASN A 327 29.76 -36.61 67.65
C ASN A 327 31.02 -37.28 68.28
N PHE A 328 32.06 -36.52 68.52
CA PHE A 328 33.26 -36.87 69.36
C PHE A 328 33.12 -36.10 70.69
#